data_e852dbaa6041991f0614eacf5c08ebed
#
_entry.id   e852dbaa6041991f0614eacf5c08ebed
#
_cell.length_a   1.000
_cell.length_b   1.000
_cell.length_c   1.000
_cell.angle_alpha   90.00
_cell.angle_beta   90.00
_cell.angle_gamma   90.00
#
_symmetry.space_group_name_H-M   'P 1'
#
loop_
_entity.id
_entity.type
_entity.pdbx_description
1 polymer ?
#
loop_
_entity_poly.entity_id
_entity_poly.type
_entity_poly.pdbx_seq_one_letter_code
_entity_poly.pdbx_strand_id
1 'polypeptide(L)'
;STKFRNRIKNPRPDITVSNTSVDTIPADCDIAVVQTTLAARAKKAAPQAQLITIGNFLADPALDALYVQLTTGDAPAAPAGENTDIVIPDTPIKKQVIVADGIRLGQKPVTKEEAIQAAGELLVKLEYVDESYVEAMQERERLVSTYMGMGVAIPHGTTQAKGSVKKTGIVFLQYPEGVDFGAEKAQLVFGIAGIGDEHLDLLGKLCTLLEDPALLETLKTTDDVDWVLEQLS
;
A
#
# COMPACT_ATOMS: atom_id res chain seq x y z
N SER A 1 15.61 -2.86 3.92
CA SER A 1 16.76 -3.19 4.78
C SER A 1 18.12 -3.02 4.10
N THR A 2 18.29 -3.38 2.83
CA THR A 2 19.55 -3.17 2.11
C THR A 2 19.95 -1.70 2.03
N LYS A 3 19.00 -0.79 1.79
CA LYS A 3 19.22 0.66 1.81
C LYS A 3 19.72 1.13 3.19
N PHE A 4 19.06 0.71 4.27
CA PHE A 4 19.46 1.08 5.63
C PHE A 4 20.83 0.52 6.00
N ARG A 5 21.11 -0.74 5.66
CA ARG A 5 22.42 -1.38 5.84
C ARG A 5 23.52 -0.60 5.14
N ASN A 6 23.32 -0.22 3.87
CA ASN A 6 24.32 0.54 3.10
C ASN A 6 24.51 1.96 3.64
N ARG A 7 23.42 2.60 4.12
CA ARG A 7 23.46 3.95 4.70
C ARG A 7 24.25 4.00 6.01
N ILE A 8 24.12 2.96 6.87
CA ILE A 8 24.74 2.93 8.19
C ILE A 8 26.19 2.42 8.17
N LYS A 9 26.55 1.60 7.19
CA LYS A 9 27.85 0.94 7.11
C LYS A 9 29.07 1.89 7.10
N ASN A 10 28.94 3.05 6.47
CA ASN A 10 30.03 4.02 6.39
C ASN A 10 30.25 4.80 7.70
N PRO A 11 29.19 5.41 8.31
CA PRO A 11 29.36 6.13 9.56
C PRO A 11 29.57 5.22 10.79
N ARG A 12 29.06 3.97 10.74
CA ARG A 12 29.10 3.02 11.87
C ARG A 12 29.44 1.60 11.39
N PRO A 13 30.69 1.31 11.06
CA PRO A 13 31.12 -0.02 10.61
C PRO A 13 31.06 -1.09 11.71
N ASP A 14 30.95 -0.66 12.99
CA ASP A 14 30.77 -1.52 14.18
C ASP A 14 29.36 -2.10 14.30
N ILE A 15 28.37 -1.55 13.56
CA ILE A 15 26.98 -2.04 13.61
C ILE A 15 26.73 -3.13 12.56
N THR A 16 26.35 -4.29 13.03
CA THR A 16 25.93 -5.40 12.16
C THR A 16 24.43 -5.33 11.91
N VAL A 17 24.03 -5.21 10.63
CA VAL A 17 22.62 -5.23 10.21
C VAL A 17 22.34 -6.51 9.47
N SER A 18 21.44 -7.34 10.00
CA SER A 18 21.01 -8.61 9.39
C SER A 18 19.51 -8.60 9.10
N ASN A 19 19.09 -9.43 8.16
CA ASN A 19 17.69 -9.74 7.89
C ASN A 19 17.38 -11.14 8.35
N THR A 20 16.30 -11.28 9.10
CA THR A 20 15.86 -12.58 9.59
C THR A 20 14.32 -12.65 9.61
N SER A 21 13.77 -13.83 9.73
CA SER A 21 12.34 -14.00 10.04
C SER A 21 12.05 -13.49 11.46
N VAL A 22 10.85 -12.99 11.71
CA VAL A 22 10.44 -12.51 13.03
C VAL A 22 10.56 -13.58 14.11
N ASP A 23 10.40 -14.86 13.75
CA ASP A 23 10.47 -15.98 14.69
C ASP A 23 11.91 -16.45 14.95
N THR A 24 12.88 -15.96 14.17
CA THR A 24 14.29 -16.32 14.27
C THR A 24 15.19 -15.14 14.58
N ILE A 25 14.64 -14.09 15.18
CA ILE A 25 15.43 -12.95 15.69
C ILE A 25 16.40 -13.47 16.75
N PRO A 26 17.73 -13.21 16.62
CA PRO A 26 18.68 -13.63 17.63
C PRO A 26 18.34 -13.05 19.02
N ALA A 27 18.53 -13.84 20.08
CA ALA A 27 18.20 -13.42 21.43
C ALA A 27 19.11 -12.30 21.95
N ASP A 28 20.30 -12.14 21.34
CA ASP A 28 21.31 -11.13 21.61
C ASP A 28 21.18 -9.89 20.70
N CYS A 29 20.07 -9.76 20.00
CA CYS A 29 19.78 -8.61 19.15
C CYS A 29 19.52 -7.36 20.01
N ASP A 30 20.27 -6.28 19.79
CA ASP A 30 20.09 -5.02 20.52
C ASP A 30 18.85 -4.25 20.03
N ILE A 31 18.64 -4.19 18.71
CA ILE A 31 17.53 -3.44 18.08
C ILE A 31 16.86 -4.31 17.02
N ALA A 32 15.56 -4.50 17.15
CA ALA A 32 14.75 -5.18 16.15
C ALA A 32 13.79 -4.19 15.46
N VAL A 33 13.94 -4.06 14.15
CA VAL A 33 13.04 -3.25 13.30
C VAL A 33 12.04 -4.16 12.61
N VAL A 34 10.77 -4.00 12.89
CA VAL A 34 9.70 -4.88 12.39
C VAL A 34 8.48 -4.08 11.96
N GLN A 35 7.66 -4.66 11.11
CA GLN A 35 6.34 -4.10 10.83
C GLN A 35 5.47 -4.10 12.08
N THR A 36 4.62 -3.07 12.22
CA THR A 36 3.72 -2.90 13.37
C THR A 36 2.89 -4.16 13.64
N THR A 37 2.42 -4.83 12.60
CA THR A 37 1.64 -6.08 12.70
C THR A 37 2.42 -7.26 13.31
N LEU A 38 3.75 -7.23 13.25
CA LEU A 38 4.63 -8.28 13.76
C LEU A 38 5.24 -7.94 15.13
N ALA A 39 4.91 -6.78 15.71
CA ALA A 39 5.51 -6.29 16.96
C ALA A 39 5.37 -7.27 18.12
N ALA A 40 4.18 -7.85 18.32
CA ALA A 40 3.92 -8.81 19.41
C ALA A 40 4.75 -10.10 19.26
N ARG A 41 4.93 -10.59 18.03
CA ARG A 41 5.77 -11.77 17.72
C ARG A 41 7.25 -11.47 17.92
N ALA A 42 7.72 -10.32 17.47
CA ALA A 42 9.10 -9.87 17.64
C ALA A 42 9.44 -9.70 19.13
N LYS A 43 8.53 -9.10 19.92
CA LYS A 43 8.71 -8.94 21.37
C LYS A 43 8.82 -10.28 22.10
N LYS A 44 8.12 -11.31 21.62
CA LYS A 44 8.22 -12.67 22.15
C LYS A 44 9.55 -13.35 21.77
N ALA A 45 10.03 -13.12 20.54
CA ALA A 45 11.27 -13.74 20.03
C ALA A 45 12.53 -13.10 20.64
N ALA A 46 12.54 -11.78 20.81
CA ALA A 46 13.66 -11.03 21.38
C ALA A 46 13.17 -10.02 22.45
N PRO A 47 12.83 -10.47 23.67
CA PRO A 47 12.25 -9.62 24.70
C PRO A 47 13.20 -8.51 25.20
N GLN A 48 14.50 -8.68 25.05
CA GLN A 48 15.54 -7.72 25.45
C GLN A 48 15.80 -6.66 24.37
N ALA A 49 15.44 -6.93 23.11
CA ALA A 49 15.71 -6.00 22.03
C ALA A 49 14.86 -4.72 22.13
N GLN A 50 15.48 -3.57 21.82
CA GLN A 50 14.73 -2.34 21.55
C GLN A 50 13.91 -2.56 20.28
N LEU A 51 12.58 -2.54 20.42
CA LEU A 51 11.69 -2.77 19.30
C LEU A 51 11.34 -1.44 18.62
N ILE A 52 11.65 -1.34 17.34
CA ILE A 52 11.26 -0.22 16.47
C ILE A 52 10.22 -0.74 15.48
N THR A 53 9.01 -0.22 15.58
CA THR A 53 7.92 -0.58 14.68
C THR A 53 7.83 0.40 13.52
N ILE A 54 7.68 -0.13 12.32
CA ILE A 54 7.58 0.64 11.08
C ILE A 54 6.34 0.22 10.29
N GLY A 55 5.74 1.19 9.61
CA GLY A 55 4.67 0.93 8.65
C GLY A 55 5.22 0.53 7.28
N ASN A 56 6.34 1.13 6.87
CA ASN A 56 6.93 0.91 5.56
C ASN A 56 8.47 0.83 5.63
N PHE A 57 9.06 -0.25 5.09
CA PHE A 57 10.53 -0.44 5.05
C PHE A 57 11.29 0.52 4.12
N LEU A 58 10.62 1.27 3.25
CA LEU A 58 11.27 2.11 2.24
C LEU A 58 11.44 3.57 2.66
N ALA A 59 10.51 4.10 3.46
CA ALA A 59 10.49 5.51 3.85
C ALA A 59 9.69 5.72 5.15
N ASP A 60 10.15 5.14 6.26
CA ASP A 60 9.50 5.33 7.56
C ASP A 60 10.33 6.33 8.39
N PRO A 61 9.71 7.37 8.97
CA PRO A 61 10.38 8.33 9.85
C PRO A 61 11.12 7.69 11.02
N ALA A 62 10.65 6.54 11.50
CA ALA A 62 11.31 5.79 12.56
C ALA A 62 12.67 5.22 12.13
N LEU A 63 12.87 4.92 10.84
CA LEU A 63 14.18 4.52 10.30
C LEU A 63 15.16 5.70 10.23
N ASP A 64 14.67 6.89 9.91
CA ASP A 64 15.52 8.09 9.91
C ASP A 64 15.89 8.50 11.35
N ALA A 65 14.96 8.44 12.28
CA ALA A 65 15.22 8.65 13.72
C ALA A 65 16.24 7.64 14.26
N LEU A 66 16.08 6.36 13.91
CA LEU A 66 17.03 5.31 14.27
C LEU A 66 18.43 5.59 13.67
N TYR A 67 18.49 6.04 12.42
CA TYR A 67 19.76 6.40 11.79
C TYR A 67 20.45 7.53 12.53
N VAL A 68 19.75 8.60 12.88
CA VAL A 68 20.28 9.72 13.69
C VAL A 68 20.75 9.21 15.05
N GLN A 69 19.93 8.45 15.77
CA GLN A 69 20.28 7.85 17.08
C GLN A 69 21.59 7.06 17.00
N LEU A 70 21.76 6.24 15.98
CA LEU A 70 22.93 5.39 15.82
C LEU A 70 24.20 6.14 15.37
N THR A 71 24.05 7.30 14.73
CA THR A 71 25.18 8.06 14.16
C THR A 71 25.63 9.24 15.00
N THR A 72 24.75 9.87 15.78
CA THR A 72 25.05 11.06 16.58
C THR A 72 25.27 10.76 18.07
N GLY A 73 24.86 9.58 18.53
CA GLY A 73 24.95 9.22 19.96
C GLY A 73 23.96 9.94 20.89
N ASP A 74 23.21 10.88 20.37
CA ASP A 74 22.11 11.52 21.08
C ASP A 74 20.86 10.64 20.98
N ALA A 75 20.56 9.91 22.04
CA ALA A 75 19.27 9.27 22.18
C ALA A 75 18.21 10.38 22.39
N PRO A 76 17.24 10.56 21.51
CA PRO A 76 16.02 11.22 21.91
C PRO A 76 15.42 10.35 23.01
N ALA A 77 15.23 10.92 24.21
CA ALA A 77 14.63 10.25 25.35
C ALA A 77 13.33 9.59 24.89
N ALA A 78 13.24 8.28 25.10
CA ALA A 78 11.97 7.59 25.00
C ALA A 78 10.97 8.34 25.90
N PRO A 79 9.76 8.66 25.43
CA PRO A 79 8.75 9.17 26.33
C PRO A 79 8.44 8.06 27.35
N ALA A 80 8.94 8.26 28.57
CA ALA A 80 8.52 7.47 29.71
C ALA A 80 7.02 7.65 29.87
N GLY A 81 6.31 6.52 29.95
CA GLY A 81 4.89 6.51 30.11
C GLY A 81 4.45 7.27 31.35
N GLU A 82 3.82 8.39 31.18
CA GLU A 82 2.89 8.92 32.16
C GLU A 82 1.48 8.59 31.66
N ASN A 83 0.79 7.76 32.46
CA ASN A 83 -0.63 7.57 32.40
C ASN A 83 -1.33 8.91 32.63
N THR A 84 -1.64 9.61 31.59
CA THR A 84 -2.72 10.58 31.60
C THR A 84 -3.83 10.00 30.75
N ASP A 85 -4.96 9.71 31.41
CA ASP A 85 -6.23 9.40 30.75
C ASP A 85 -6.64 10.56 29.85
N ILE A 86 -6.02 10.64 28.69
CA ILE A 86 -6.57 11.40 27.57
C ILE A 86 -7.57 10.46 26.95
N VAL A 87 -8.84 10.73 27.19
CA VAL A 87 -9.94 10.20 26.38
C VAL A 87 -9.71 10.71 24.95
N ILE A 88 -8.91 9.99 24.20
CA ILE A 88 -8.86 10.14 22.75
C ILE A 88 -10.18 9.54 22.28
N PRO A 89 -11.04 10.30 21.58
CA PRO A 89 -12.18 9.68 20.93
C PRO A 89 -11.61 8.60 20.00
N ASP A 90 -11.93 7.36 20.31
CA ASP A 90 -11.55 6.17 19.57
C ASP A 90 -12.35 6.15 18.26
N THR A 91 -11.90 6.98 17.35
CA THR A 91 -12.19 6.82 15.93
C THR A 91 -10.84 6.92 15.22
N PRO A 92 -10.24 5.78 14.85
CA PRO A 92 -9.24 5.83 13.81
C PRO A 92 -9.96 6.47 12.62
N ILE A 93 -9.53 7.66 12.22
CA ILE A 93 -9.86 8.18 10.89
C ILE A 93 -9.18 7.19 9.95
N LYS A 94 -9.87 6.09 9.64
CA LYS A 94 -9.52 5.24 8.51
C LYS A 94 -9.56 6.18 7.32
N LYS A 95 -8.40 6.53 6.77
CA LYS A 95 -8.32 7.31 5.54
C LYS A 95 -9.03 6.47 4.50
N GLN A 96 -10.30 6.78 4.26
CA GLN A 96 -11.16 6.00 3.37
C GLN A 96 -10.62 6.18 1.97
N VAL A 97 -9.89 5.17 1.49
CA VAL A 97 -9.22 5.19 0.18
C VAL A 97 -10.15 4.78 -0.96
N ILE A 98 -11.31 4.20 -0.64
CA ILE A 98 -12.37 3.86 -1.58
C ILE A 98 -13.71 4.34 -1.01
N VAL A 99 -14.61 4.78 -1.88
CA VAL A 99 -15.97 5.21 -1.54
C VAL A 99 -16.97 4.48 -2.43
N ALA A 100 -18.23 4.35 -2.00
CA ALA A 100 -19.27 3.68 -2.77
C ALA A 100 -19.42 4.26 -4.19
N ASP A 101 -19.31 5.58 -4.34
CA ASP A 101 -19.34 6.26 -5.63
C ASP A 101 -18.14 5.88 -6.55
N GLY A 102 -17.10 5.29 -6.01
CA GLY A 102 -15.93 4.78 -6.73
C GLY A 102 -16.08 3.33 -7.19
N ILE A 103 -17.23 2.68 -6.92
CA ILE A 103 -17.49 1.29 -7.28
C ILE A 103 -18.49 1.22 -8.44
N ARG A 104 -18.16 0.44 -9.47
CA ARG A 104 -19.02 0.18 -10.63
C ARG A 104 -19.07 -1.32 -10.89
N LEU A 105 -20.22 -1.93 -10.60
CA LEU A 105 -20.46 -3.36 -10.80
C LEU A 105 -21.18 -3.63 -12.13
N GLY A 106 -21.04 -4.84 -12.64
CA GLY A 106 -21.81 -5.33 -13.80
C GLY A 106 -21.59 -4.52 -15.08
N GLN A 107 -20.37 -4.00 -15.32
CA GLN A 107 -20.09 -3.20 -16.49
C GLN A 107 -20.09 -4.08 -17.74
N LYS A 108 -20.54 -3.51 -18.88
CA LYS A 108 -20.47 -4.18 -20.18
C LYS A 108 -19.04 -4.28 -20.65
N PRO A 109 -18.67 -5.33 -21.43
CA PRO A 109 -17.35 -5.46 -21.99
C PRO A 109 -17.02 -4.28 -22.92
N VAL A 110 -15.80 -3.77 -22.77
CA VAL A 110 -15.24 -2.64 -23.50
C VAL A 110 -13.81 -2.98 -23.93
N THR A 111 -13.15 -2.10 -24.66
CA THR A 111 -11.72 -2.22 -24.94
C THR A 111 -10.90 -1.92 -23.67
N LYS A 112 -9.65 -2.34 -23.64
CA LYS A 112 -8.70 -2.04 -22.56
C LYS A 112 -8.57 -0.53 -22.32
N GLU A 113 -8.42 0.22 -23.41
CA GLU A 113 -8.30 1.67 -23.40
C GLU A 113 -9.55 2.33 -22.79
N GLU A 114 -10.74 1.86 -23.13
CA GLU A 114 -12.00 2.36 -22.57
C GLU A 114 -12.14 2.01 -21.09
N ALA A 115 -11.70 0.82 -20.66
CA ALA A 115 -11.73 0.44 -19.24
C ALA A 115 -10.78 1.30 -18.40
N ILE A 116 -9.57 1.58 -18.90
CA ILE A 116 -8.60 2.47 -18.26
C ILE A 116 -9.13 3.91 -18.23
N GLN A 117 -9.72 4.37 -19.33
CA GLN A 117 -10.36 5.67 -19.44
C GLN A 117 -11.48 5.81 -18.37
N ALA A 118 -12.38 4.84 -18.30
CA ALA A 118 -13.48 4.84 -17.31
C ALA A 118 -12.98 4.87 -15.87
N ALA A 119 -11.92 4.13 -15.56
CA ALA A 119 -11.30 4.16 -14.24
C ALA A 119 -10.67 5.54 -13.95
N GLY A 120 -9.97 6.12 -14.91
CA GLY A 120 -9.37 7.44 -14.79
C GLY A 120 -10.41 8.56 -14.63
N GLU A 121 -11.46 8.55 -15.45
CA GLU A 121 -12.58 9.51 -15.34
C GLU A 121 -13.29 9.42 -13.99
N LEU A 122 -13.42 8.20 -13.44
CA LEU A 122 -14.01 8.02 -12.12
C LEU A 122 -13.10 8.59 -11.01
N LEU A 123 -11.78 8.44 -11.13
CA LEU A 123 -10.81 9.10 -10.24
C LEU A 123 -10.89 10.62 -10.32
N VAL A 124 -11.04 11.18 -11.54
CA VAL A 124 -11.24 12.64 -11.75
C VAL A 124 -12.54 13.11 -11.12
N LYS A 125 -13.65 12.40 -11.36
CA LYS A 125 -14.98 12.73 -10.82
C LYS A 125 -14.99 12.76 -9.29
N LEU A 126 -14.21 11.90 -8.65
CA LEU A 126 -14.07 11.83 -7.19
C LEU A 126 -12.98 12.77 -6.65
N GLU A 127 -12.43 13.63 -7.51
CA GLU A 127 -11.37 14.59 -7.16
C GLU A 127 -10.11 13.95 -6.55
N TYR A 128 -9.79 12.71 -6.93
CA TYR A 128 -8.54 12.08 -6.55
C TYR A 128 -7.39 12.56 -7.41
N VAL A 129 -7.67 12.89 -8.67
CA VAL A 129 -6.65 13.31 -9.66
C VAL A 129 -7.15 14.44 -10.55
N ASP A 130 -6.23 15.08 -11.28
CA ASP A 130 -6.56 15.98 -12.40
C ASP A 130 -6.84 15.17 -13.69
N GLU A 131 -7.50 15.79 -14.67
CA GLU A 131 -7.84 15.16 -15.98
C GLU A 131 -6.61 14.62 -16.71
N SER A 132 -5.46 15.29 -16.59
CA SER A 132 -4.19 14.84 -17.20
C SER A 132 -3.71 13.47 -16.71
N TYR A 133 -4.21 13.00 -15.55
CA TYR A 133 -3.84 11.69 -15.02
C TYR A 133 -4.39 10.53 -15.86
N VAL A 134 -5.52 10.74 -16.54
CA VAL A 134 -6.15 9.71 -17.40
C VAL A 134 -5.20 9.33 -18.54
N GLU A 135 -4.61 10.32 -19.22
CA GLU A 135 -3.64 10.03 -20.30
C GLU A 135 -2.38 9.37 -19.73
N ALA A 136 -1.93 9.76 -18.53
CA ALA A 136 -0.80 9.12 -17.87
C ALA A 136 -1.07 7.65 -17.50
N MET A 137 -2.32 7.27 -17.20
CA MET A 137 -2.72 5.87 -17.02
C MET A 137 -2.64 5.09 -18.33
N GLN A 138 -3.09 5.68 -19.44
CA GLN A 138 -2.97 5.10 -20.79
C GLN A 138 -1.50 4.91 -21.19
N GLU A 139 -0.67 5.93 -20.96
CA GLU A 139 0.76 5.87 -21.23
C GLU A 139 1.43 4.76 -20.41
N ARG A 140 1.08 4.65 -19.12
CA ARG A 140 1.64 3.62 -18.22
C ARG A 140 1.33 2.22 -18.73
N GLU A 141 0.11 1.97 -19.20
CA GLU A 141 -0.29 0.69 -19.76
C GLU A 141 0.46 0.37 -21.06
N ARG A 142 0.71 1.38 -21.94
CA ARG A 142 1.50 1.19 -23.18
C ARG A 142 2.94 0.80 -22.90
N LEU A 143 3.53 1.28 -21.78
CA LEU A 143 4.90 0.96 -21.40
C LEU A 143 5.03 -0.47 -20.88
N VAL A 144 4.16 -0.85 -19.96
CA VAL A 144 4.10 -2.19 -19.37
C VAL A 144 2.66 -2.43 -18.91
N SER A 145 2.09 -3.56 -19.30
CA SER A 145 0.72 -3.90 -18.91
C SER A 145 0.53 -3.84 -17.39
N THR A 146 -0.59 -3.28 -16.97
CA THR A 146 -1.02 -3.24 -15.58
C THR A 146 -1.86 -4.46 -15.19
N TYR A 147 -2.00 -5.44 -16.08
CA TYR A 147 -2.63 -6.72 -15.78
C TYR A 147 -1.73 -7.55 -14.85
N MET A 148 -2.30 -8.03 -13.74
CA MET A 148 -1.57 -8.78 -12.70
C MET A 148 -1.76 -10.29 -12.76
N GLY A 149 -2.64 -10.79 -13.61
CA GLY A 149 -3.08 -12.18 -13.56
C GLY A 149 -4.42 -12.34 -12.83
N MET A 150 -4.95 -13.55 -12.82
CA MET A 150 -6.17 -13.95 -12.10
C MET A 150 -7.42 -13.12 -12.42
N GLY A 151 -7.45 -12.45 -13.57
CA GLY A 151 -8.56 -11.58 -13.96
C GLY A 151 -8.52 -10.18 -13.37
N VAL A 152 -7.36 -9.72 -12.90
CA VAL A 152 -7.19 -8.43 -12.24
C VAL A 152 -6.26 -7.51 -13.01
N ALA A 153 -6.66 -6.26 -13.21
CA ALA A 153 -5.82 -5.17 -13.71
C ALA A 153 -5.84 -3.99 -12.72
N ILE A 154 -4.72 -3.29 -12.63
CA ILE A 154 -4.49 -2.19 -11.69
C ILE A 154 -3.99 -0.92 -12.41
N PRO A 155 -4.77 -0.32 -13.32
CA PRO A 155 -4.36 0.90 -14.00
C PRO A 155 -4.00 2.02 -13.01
N HIS A 156 -2.84 2.66 -13.25
CA HIS A 156 -2.34 3.78 -12.47
C HIS A 156 -1.47 4.68 -13.36
N GLY A 157 -1.23 5.91 -12.95
CA GLY A 157 -0.44 6.86 -13.74
C GLY A 157 1.06 6.56 -13.73
N THR A 158 1.78 7.17 -14.67
CA THR A 158 3.25 7.16 -14.71
C THR A 158 3.83 7.92 -13.50
N THR A 159 5.11 7.68 -13.20
CA THR A 159 5.82 8.40 -12.12
C THR A 159 5.83 9.91 -12.32
N GLN A 160 5.84 10.36 -13.57
CA GLN A 160 5.80 11.79 -13.94
C GLN A 160 4.45 12.45 -13.60
N ALA A 161 3.37 11.68 -13.57
CA ALA A 161 2.03 12.16 -13.27
C ALA A 161 1.71 12.29 -11.77
N LYS A 162 2.69 12.07 -10.87
CA LYS A 162 2.48 12.21 -9.41
C LYS A 162 1.98 13.60 -9.02
N GLY A 163 2.36 14.64 -9.75
CA GLY A 163 1.88 16.01 -9.54
C GLY A 163 0.39 16.23 -9.82
N SER A 164 -0.24 15.34 -10.59
CA SER A 164 -1.68 15.37 -10.91
C SER A 164 -2.55 14.65 -9.88
N VAL A 165 -1.95 14.07 -8.85
CA VAL A 165 -2.68 13.38 -7.77
C VAL A 165 -2.98 14.35 -6.63
N LYS A 166 -4.27 14.52 -6.32
CA LYS A 166 -4.79 15.39 -5.25
C LYS A 166 -5.02 14.64 -3.94
N LYS A 167 -5.49 13.41 -4.05
CA LYS A 167 -5.82 12.54 -2.90
C LYS A 167 -5.46 11.09 -3.25
N THR A 168 -5.04 10.34 -2.26
CA THR A 168 -4.86 8.90 -2.40
C THR A 168 -6.22 8.20 -2.41
N GLY A 169 -6.45 7.36 -3.41
CA GLY A 169 -7.71 6.63 -3.53
C GLY A 169 -7.69 5.53 -4.58
N ILE A 170 -8.73 4.71 -4.52
CA ILE A 170 -8.98 3.58 -5.41
C ILE A 170 -10.38 3.71 -5.98
N VAL A 171 -10.55 3.34 -7.25
CA VAL A 171 -11.85 3.06 -7.86
C VAL A 171 -11.88 1.62 -8.34
N PHE A 172 -13.05 1.02 -8.32
CA PHE A 172 -13.26 -0.38 -8.66
C PHE A 172 -14.32 -0.53 -9.75
N LEU A 173 -13.96 -1.17 -10.85
CA LEU A 173 -14.85 -1.47 -11.95
C LEU A 173 -14.86 -2.98 -12.20
N GLN A 174 -16.05 -3.57 -12.18
CA GLN A 174 -16.26 -4.99 -12.44
C GLN A 174 -16.81 -5.19 -13.86
N TYR A 175 -16.14 -6.06 -14.61
CA TYR A 175 -16.53 -6.47 -15.97
C TYR A 175 -16.73 -8.00 -16.00
N PRO A 176 -17.92 -8.51 -15.73
CA PRO A 176 -18.15 -9.97 -15.62
C PRO A 176 -17.70 -10.77 -16.85
N GLU A 177 -17.87 -10.23 -18.05
CA GLU A 177 -17.44 -10.87 -19.32
C GLU A 177 -15.95 -10.66 -19.61
N GLY A 178 -15.27 -9.82 -18.82
CA GLY A 178 -13.84 -9.49 -18.91
C GLY A 178 -13.50 -8.52 -20.04
N VAL A 179 -12.44 -7.75 -19.82
CA VAL A 179 -11.79 -6.83 -20.75
C VAL A 179 -10.49 -7.45 -21.19
N ASP A 180 -10.22 -7.48 -22.48
CA ASP A 180 -8.99 -8.05 -23.05
C ASP A 180 -7.78 -7.13 -22.76
N PHE A 181 -6.86 -7.58 -21.90
CA PHE A 181 -5.58 -6.90 -21.62
C PHE A 181 -4.40 -7.46 -22.41
N GLY A 182 -4.67 -8.31 -23.40
CA GLY A 182 -3.69 -8.86 -24.34
C GLY A 182 -3.31 -10.31 -24.01
N ALA A 183 -2.81 -10.59 -22.82
CA ALA A 183 -2.48 -11.97 -22.42
C ALA A 183 -3.72 -12.75 -21.96
N GLU A 184 -4.57 -12.08 -21.17
CA GLU A 184 -5.79 -12.63 -20.61
C GLU A 184 -6.83 -11.52 -20.39
N LYS A 185 -8.06 -11.91 -20.00
CA LYS A 185 -9.12 -10.96 -19.69
C LYS A 185 -9.10 -10.53 -18.22
N ALA A 186 -9.20 -9.24 -17.98
CA ALA A 186 -9.43 -8.67 -16.65
C ALA A 186 -10.94 -8.54 -16.38
N GLN A 187 -11.42 -9.15 -15.31
CA GLN A 187 -12.80 -8.99 -14.82
C GLN A 187 -12.89 -7.90 -13.74
N LEU A 188 -11.78 -7.63 -13.05
CA LEU A 188 -11.66 -6.62 -12.01
C LEU A 188 -10.61 -5.60 -12.42
N VAL A 189 -11.01 -4.33 -12.45
CA VAL A 189 -10.15 -3.20 -12.81
C VAL A 189 -10.10 -2.22 -11.63
N PHE A 190 -8.93 -2.05 -11.02
CA PHE A 190 -8.70 -1.13 -9.91
C PHE A 190 -7.92 0.09 -10.41
N GLY A 191 -8.58 1.22 -10.59
CA GLY A 191 -7.90 2.50 -10.86
C GLY A 191 -7.29 3.04 -9.57
N ILE A 192 -5.99 3.35 -9.58
CA ILE A 192 -5.25 3.75 -8.38
C ILE A 192 -4.64 5.13 -8.56
N ALA A 193 -4.84 5.99 -7.55
CA ALA A 193 -4.15 7.24 -7.38
C ALA A 193 -3.48 7.28 -5.99
N GLY A 194 -2.21 7.67 -5.90
CA GLY A 194 -1.49 7.74 -4.64
C GLY A 194 -0.56 8.94 -4.57
N ILE A 195 -0.67 9.72 -3.50
CA ILE A 195 0.25 10.82 -3.21
C ILE A 195 1.62 10.23 -2.84
N GLY A 196 2.68 10.73 -3.45
CA GLY A 196 4.03 10.24 -3.19
C GLY A 196 4.18 8.76 -3.50
N ASP A 197 4.50 7.97 -2.49
CA ASP A 197 4.66 6.51 -2.60
C ASP A 197 3.47 5.71 -2.00
N GLU A 198 2.39 6.40 -1.59
CA GLU A 198 1.18 5.75 -1.03
C GLU A 198 0.52 4.77 -2.02
N HIS A 199 0.71 4.96 -3.33
CA HIS A 199 0.24 4.00 -4.34
C HIS A 199 0.86 2.62 -4.18
N LEU A 200 2.12 2.52 -3.72
CA LEU A 200 2.79 1.24 -3.46
C LEU A 200 2.18 0.51 -2.26
N ASP A 201 1.79 1.27 -1.23
CA ASP A 201 1.11 0.71 -0.05
C ASP A 201 -0.28 0.18 -0.43
N LEU A 202 -1.02 0.91 -1.28
CA LEU A 202 -2.31 0.48 -1.81
C LEU A 202 -2.17 -0.79 -2.66
N LEU A 203 -1.18 -0.82 -3.54
CA LEU A 203 -0.87 -2.01 -4.36
C LEU A 203 -0.56 -3.22 -3.47
N GLY A 204 0.27 -3.05 -2.45
CA GLY A 204 0.60 -4.11 -1.50
C GLY A 204 -0.62 -4.66 -0.77
N LYS A 205 -1.51 -3.79 -0.30
CA LYS A 205 -2.76 -4.17 0.36
C LYS A 205 -3.70 -4.91 -0.60
N LEU A 206 -3.88 -4.40 -1.82
CA LEU A 206 -4.68 -5.06 -2.84
C LEU A 206 -4.13 -6.44 -3.19
N CYS A 207 -2.82 -6.58 -3.38
CA CYS A 207 -2.20 -7.88 -3.65
C CYS A 207 -2.51 -8.87 -2.54
N THR A 208 -2.32 -8.48 -1.27
CA THR A 208 -2.61 -9.37 -0.12
C THR A 208 -4.09 -9.76 -0.06
N LEU A 209 -5.00 -8.83 -0.33
CA LEU A 209 -6.43 -9.09 -0.32
C LEU A 209 -6.84 -10.03 -1.47
N LEU A 210 -6.24 -9.86 -2.65
CA LEU A 210 -6.52 -10.67 -3.83
C LEU A 210 -5.83 -12.04 -3.81
N GLU A 211 -5.00 -12.35 -2.82
CA GLU A 211 -4.46 -13.70 -2.56
C GLU A 211 -5.53 -14.66 -2.02
N ASP A 212 -6.68 -14.16 -1.55
CA ASP A 212 -7.83 -15.01 -1.18
C ASP A 212 -8.66 -15.38 -2.42
N PRO A 213 -8.63 -16.64 -2.87
CA PRO A 213 -9.36 -17.06 -4.06
C PRO A 213 -10.88 -16.94 -3.92
N ALA A 214 -11.43 -17.13 -2.72
CA ALA A 214 -12.86 -17.06 -2.47
C ALA A 214 -13.34 -15.62 -2.56
N LEU A 215 -12.59 -14.68 -1.99
CA LEU A 215 -12.87 -13.25 -2.11
C LEU A 215 -12.79 -12.80 -3.57
N LEU A 216 -11.74 -13.22 -4.29
CA LEU A 216 -11.53 -12.87 -5.69
C LEU A 216 -12.70 -13.31 -6.58
N GLU A 217 -13.17 -14.56 -6.42
CA GLU A 217 -14.31 -15.06 -7.18
C GLU A 217 -15.63 -14.36 -6.81
N THR A 218 -15.79 -13.99 -5.54
CA THR A 218 -16.97 -13.22 -5.11
C THR A 218 -16.92 -11.81 -5.69
N LEU A 219 -15.78 -11.13 -5.71
CA LEU A 219 -15.62 -9.80 -6.33
C LEU A 219 -15.94 -9.80 -7.84
N LYS A 220 -15.74 -10.92 -8.55
CA LYS A 220 -16.05 -11.03 -9.98
C LYS A 220 -17.54 -11.15 -10.27
N THR A 221 -18.35 -11.57 -9.28
CA THR A 221 -19.75 -11.97 -9.50
C THR A 221 -20.75 -11.22 -8.64
N THR A 222 -20.33 -10.53 -7.58
CA THR A 222 -21.22 -9.80 -6.67
C THR A 222 -21.89 -8.60 -7.37
N ASP A 223 -23.11 -8.29 -6.94
CA ASP A 223 -23.85 -7.07 -7.28
C ASP A 223 -24.03 -6.13 -6.06
N ASP A 224 -23.39 -6.45 -4.93
CA ASP A 224 -23.49 -5.74 -3.66
C ASP A 224 -22.32 -4.75 -3.51
N VAL A 225 -22.61 -3.46 -3.72
CA VAL A 225 -21.65 -2.36 -3.59
C VAL A 225 -21.19 -2.18 -2.15
N ASP A 226 -22.08 -2.34 -1.17
CA ASP A 226 -21.77 -2.15 0.24
C ASP A 226 -20.83 -3.24 0.73
N TRP A 227 -21.08 -4.47 0.32
CA TRP A 227 -20.18 -5.59 0.59
C TRP A 227 -18.78 -5.36 -0.01
N VAL A 228 -18.72 -4.93 -1.29
CA VAL A 228 -17.41 -4.60 -1.93
C VAL A 228 -16.70 -3.49 -1.18
N LEU A 229 -17.42 -2.44 -0.78
CA LEU A 229 -16.86 -1.34 -0.01
C LEU A 229 -16.27 -1.81 1.33
N GLU A 230 -16.97 -2.71 2.03
CA GLU A 230 -16.50 -3.28 3.30
C GLU A 230 -15.21 -4.09 3.11
N GLN A 231 -15.10 -4.89 2.04
CA GLN A 231 -13.91 -5.71 1.78
C GLN A 231 -12.68 -4.87 1.40
N LEU A 232 -12.89 -3.74 0.72
CA LEU A 232 -11.82 -2.89 0.17
C LEU A 232 -11.45 -1.67 1.06
N SER A 233 -12.08 -1.49 2.23
CA SER A 233 -11.93 -0.33 3.13
C SER A 233 -10.81 -0.45 4.15
#